data_71ac685cdeccb0edb07aff118262e18b
#
_entry.id   71ac685cdeccb0edb07aff118262e18b
#
_cell.length_a   1.000
_cell.length_b   1.000
_cell.length_c   1.000
_cell.angle_alpha   90.00
_cell.angle_beta   90.00
_cell.angle_gamma   90.00
#
_symmetry.space_group_name_H-M   'P 1'
#
loop_
_entity.id
_entity.type
_entity.pdbx_description
1 polymer ?
#
loop_
_entity_poly.entity_id
_entity_poly.type
_entity_poly.pdbx_seq_one_letter_code
_entity_poly.pdbx_strand_id
1 'polypeptide(L)'
;MEHRFSLWAAACVLCAAPLAAVEVDGLAATVGGVSILRSDVIADMRRAGAAPSEYESFRNRLIDRQLILKAAEAAKVTMQEWVVDNRVKEIVDRFFQGDRNKLIASLAENRTTYADFRRRTKDDLIVGAMRWNIVDKMVTATPAEMRAEYESHPDRYGEPGTVDVSVILLKPEQTALKNAVSDALKTNSFADVALKWSADSHAAQGGAWTNVVPAAVFKPAICDELAKMPVGTLSKWVDLDGWSFLLRKDAERPARKRTFAEAYADIERRVKESNGKKAYAAWLERLKADTYIRVY
;
A
#
# COMPACT_ATOMS: atom_id res chain seq x y z
N MET A 1 -36.28 90.41 -1.02
CA MET A 1 -35.15 89.64 -1.52
C MET A 1 -34.77 88.64 -0.49
N GLU A 2 -35.22 87.43 -0.74
CA GLU A 2 -35.14 86.37 0.25
C GLU A 2 -33.92 85.49 -0.05
N HIS A 3 -33.02 85.34 0.89
CA HIS A 3 -31.90 84.41 0.81
C HIS A 3 -32.32 83.09 1.53
N ARG A 4 -32.52 82.01 0.72
CA ARG A 4 -32.74 80.68 1.19
C ARG A 4 -31.37 80.00 1.44
N PHE A 5 -31.06 79.78 2.70
CA PHE A 5 -29.97 78.86 3.12
C PHE A 5 -30.38 77.43 2.99
N SER A 6 -29.69 76.67 2.16
CA SER A 6 -29.85 75.21 2.04
C SER A 6 -28.87 74.50 2.94
N LEU A 7 -29.36 73.81 3.99
CA LEU A 7 -28.60 72.97 4.84
C LEU A 7 -28.38 71.66 4.15
N TRP A 8 -27.14 71.27 3.86
CA TRP A 8 -26.74 69.97 3.46
C TRP A 8 -26.45 69.14 4.74
N ALA A 9 -27.30 68.16 5.04
CA ALA A 9 -27.04 67.15 6.08
C ALA A 9 -26.16 66.08 5.47
N ALA A 10 -24.89 65.99 5.90
CA ALA A 10 -23.97 64.90 5.60
C ALA A 10 -24.34 63.68 6.45
N ALA A 11 -24.95 62.68 5.78
CA ALA A 11 -25.16 61.39 6.42
C ALA A 11 -23.85 60.57 6.44
N CYS A 12 -23.23 60.47 7.59
CA CYS A 12 -22.15 59.52 7.84
C CYS A 12 -22.71 58.09 7.83
N VAL A 13 -22.52 57.37 6.72
CA VAL A 13 -22.74 55.91 6.68
C VAL A 13 -21.56 55.24 7.38
N LEU A 14 -21.76 54.85 8.63
CA LEU A 14 -20.85 53.92 9.29
C LEU A 14 -20.94 52.58 8.58
N CYS A 15 -19.97 52.28 7.71
CA CYS A 15 -19.71 50.94 7.26
C CYS A 15 -19.24 50.09 8.47
N ALA A 16 -20.18 49.39 9.11
CA ALA A 16 -19.84 48.30 10.03
C ALA A 16 -19.27 47.16 9.17
N ALA A 17 -17.94 47.07 9.13
CA ALA A 17 -17.29 45.87 8.60
C ALA A 17 -17.77 44.69 9.45
N PRO A 18 -18.21 43.56 8.85
CA PRO A 18 -18.54 42.38 9.63
C PRO A 18 -17.27 41.94 10.35
N LEU A 19 -17.28 41.92 11.68
CA LEU A 19 -16.32 41.19 12.47
C LEU A 19 -16.42 39.75 11.99
N ALA A 20 -15.42 39.29 11.23
CA ALA A 20 -15.25 37.89 10.94
C ALA A 20 -15.19 37.20 12.31
N ALA A 21 -16.24 36.44 12.62
CA ALA A 21 -16.25 35.62 13.81
C ALA A 21 -15.00 34.74 13.74
N VAL A 22 -14.10 34.90 14.71
CA VAL A 22 -12.98 33.98 14.89
C VAL A 22 -13.64 32.65 15.24
N GLU A 23 -13.69 31.75 14.28
CA GLU A 23 -14.21 30.41 14.46
C GLU A 23 -13.33 29.75 15.49
N VAL A 24 -13.82 29.64 16.72
CA VAL A 24 -13.08 29.00 17.81
C VAL A 24 -12.96 27.53 17.44
N ASP A 25 -11.74 27.07 17.23
CA ASP A 25 -11.46 25.68 16.87
C ASP A 25 -11.96 24.76 17.97
N GLY A 26 -12.89 23.85 17.62
CA GLY A 26 -13.53 22.94 18.57
C GLY A 26 -12.56 21.85 19.04
N LEU A 27 -12.73 21.41 20.28
CA LEU A 27 -12.04 20.23 20.78
C LEU A 27 -12.56 18.97 20.07
N ALA A 28 -11.63 18.09 19.66
CA ALA A 28 -11.93 16.73 19.17
C ALA A 28 -11.73 15.70 20.28
N ALA A 29 -10.68 15.86 21.09
CA ALA A 29 -10.41 15.03 22.26
C ALA A 29 -9.47 15.75 23.24
N THR A 30 -9.42 15.25 24.48
CA THR A 30 -8.40 15.59 25.47
C THR A 30 -7.76 14.30 25.96
N VAL A 31 -6.44 14.24 25.98
CA VAL A 31 -5.66 13.05 26.37
C VAL A 31 -4.65 13.45 27.43
N GLY A 32 -4.87 13.06 28.67
CA GLY A 32 -3.98 13.36 29.80
C GLY A 32 -3.65 14.86 29.97
N GLY A 33 -4.64 15.73 29.69
CA GLY A 33 -4.49 17.18 29.78
C GLY A 33 -4.07 17.87 28.47
N VAL A 34 -3.68 17.14 27.45
CA VAL A 34 -3.35 17.69 26.13
C VAL A 34 -4.58 17.70 25.23
N SER A 35 -4.89 18.85 24.64
CA SER A 35 -6.02 19.01 23.73
C SER A 35 -5.65 18.63 22.31
N ILE A 36 -6.54 17.88 21.66
CA ILE A 36 -6.52 17.60 20.22
C ILE A 36 -7.68 18.39 19.62
N LEU A 37 -7.37 19.25 18.67
CA LEU A 37 -8.35 20.11 18.02
C LEU A 37 -8.99 19.42 16.81
N ARG A 38 -10.17 19.87 16.42
CA ARG A 38 -10.83 19.39 15.18
C ARG A 38 -10.00 19.73 13.95
N SER A 39 -9.36 20.91 13.95
CA SER A 39 -8.45 21.30 12.88
C SER A 39 -7.25 20.36 12.75
N ASP A 40 -6.73 19.81 13.85
CA ASP A 40 -5.63 18.82 13.81
C ASP A 40 -6.07 17.55 13.08
N VAL A 41 -7.28 17.06 13.40
CA VAL A 41 -7.85 15.87 12.76
C VAL A 41 -8.06 16.13 11.26
N ILE A 42 -8.68 17.26 10.91
CA ILE A 42 -8.94 17.64 9.51
C ILE A 42 -7.62 17.83 8.73
N ALA A 43 -6.62 18.43 9.35
CA ALA A 43 -5.30 18.59 8.73
C ALA A 43 -4.62 17.23 8.47
N ASP A 44 -4.77 16.27 9.37
CA ASP A 44 -4.24 14.92 9.20
C ASP A 44 -4.98 14.16 8.08
N MET A 45 -6.31 14.24 8.07
CA MET A 45 -7.16 13.68 7.00
C MET A 45 -6.80 14.26 5.63
N ARG A 46 -6.64 15.58 5.54
CA ARG A 46 -6.30 16.27 4.29
C ARG A 46 -4.95 15.81 3.73
N ARG A 47 -3.94 15.64 4.60
CA ARG A 47 -2.63 15.09 4.21
C ARG A 47 -2.71 13.65 3.70
N ALA A 48 -3.65 12.86 4.21
CA ALA A 48 -3.87 11.48 3.80
C ALA A 48 -4.80 11.34 2.58
N GLY A 49 -5.46 12.41 2.14
CA GLY A 49 -6.50 12.35 1.10
C GLY A 49 -7.73 11.56 1.55
N ALA A 50 -8.03 11.56 2.86
CA ALA A 50 -9.07 10.74 3.47
C ALA A 50 -10.47 11.36 3.28
N ALA A 51 -11.48 10.49 3.22
CA ALA A 51 -12.89 10.90 3.13
C ALA A 51 -13.42 11.42 4.48
N PRO A 52 -14.45 12.29 4.48
CA PRO A 52 -15.05 12.80 5.72
C PRO A 52 -15.56 11.71 6.68
N SER A 53 -15.99 10.57 6.15
CA SER A 53 -16.44 9.40 6.94
C SER A 53 -15.35 8.77 7.80
N GLU A 54 -14.08 9.07 7.54
CA GLU A 54 -12.94 8.54 8.29
C GLU A 54 -12.53 9.41 9.49
N TYR A 55 -13.26 10.50 9.77
CA TYR A 55 -12.93 11.46 10.84
C TYR A 55 -12.65 10.79 12.18
N GLU A 56 -13.50 9.88 12.61
CA GLU A 56 -13.33 9.18 13.90
C GLU A 56 -12.06 8.32 13.93
N SER A 57 -11.74 7.67 12.84
CA SER A 57 -10.51 6.87 12.70
C SER A 57 -9.28 7.74 12.86
N PHE A 58 -9.28 8.91 12.22
CA PHE A 58 -8.17 9.87 12.32
C PHE A 58 -8.07 10.50 13.71
N ARG A 59 -9.19 10.86 14.33
CA ARG A 59 -9.23 11.32 15.72
C ARG A 59 -8.62 10.28 16.66
N ASN A 60 -9.06 9.01 16.56
CA ASN A 60 -8.56 7.93 17.40
C ASN A 60 -7.06 7.68 17.19
N ARG A 61 -6.57 7.81 15.95
CA ARG A 61 -5.13 7.73 15.64
C ARG A 61 -4.32 8.85 16.30
N LEU A 62 -4.86 10.07 16.38
CA LEU A 62 -4.22 11.18 17.09
C LEU A 62 -4.25 10.97 18.61
N ILE A 63 -5.33 10.39 19.13
CA ILE A 63 -5.41 9.99 20.55
C ILE A 63 -4.32 8.96 20.88
N ASP A 64 -4.23 7.88 20.07
CA ASP A 64 -3.22 6.83 20.25
C ASP A 64 -1.79 7.42 20.16
N ARG A 65 -1.55 8.30 19.18
CA ARG A 65 -0.27 9.02 19.04
C ARG A 65 0.07 9.82 20.31
N GLN A 66 -0.89 10.56 20.85
CA GLN A 66 -0.68 11.37 22.04
C GLN A 66 -0.41 10.52 23.30
N LEU A 67 -1.08 9.36 23.42
CA LEU A 67 -0.80 8.38 24.47
C LEU A 67 0.63 7.86 24.40
N ILE A 68 1.10 7.53 23.20
CA ILE A 68 2.46 7.03 22.97
C ILE A 68 3.50 8.10 23.32
N LEU A 69 3.28 9.35 22.90
CA LEU A 69 4.18 10.46 23.22
C LEU A 69 4.27 10.70 24.73
N LYS A 70 3.13 10.64 25.43
CA LYS A 70 3.10 10.75 26.89
C LYS A 70 3.82 9.58 27.58
N ALA A 71 3.66 8.36 27.07
CA ALA A 71 4.39 7.20 27.58
C ALA A 71 5.91 7.33 27.32
N ALA A 72 6.30 7.88 26.17
CA ALA A 72 7.70 8.17 25.86
C ALA A 72 8.31 9.22 26.79
N GLU A 73 7.56 10.29 27.09
CA GLU A 73 7.95 11.32 28.05
C GLU A 73 8.17 10.73 29.46
N ALA A 74 7.21 9.93 29.95
CA ALA A 74 7.30 9.24 31.22
C ALA A 74 8.50 8.27 31.29
N ALA A 75 8.81 7.61 30.19
CA ALA A 75 9.98 6.73 30.04
C ALA A 75 11.29 7.50 29.74
N LYS A 76 11.25 8.84 29.67
CA LYS A 76 12.38 9.72 29.32
C LYS A 76 13.04 9.36 27.99
N VAL A 77 12.24 8.87 27.04
CA VAL A 77 12.71 8.59 25.68
C VAL A 77 12.87 9.91 24.93
N THR A 78 14.08 10.18 24.48
CA THR A 78 14.43 11.39 23.73
C THR A 78 14.98 11.02 22.36
N MET A 79 14.83 11.91 21.40
CA MET A 79 15.40 11.77 20.06
C MET A 79 16.47 12.83 19.86
N GLN A 80 17.67 12.39 19.49
CA GLN A 80 18.78 13.31 19.22
C GLN A 80 18.53 14.13 17.96
N GLU A 81 18.93 15.41 17.98
CA GLU A 81 18.62 16.35 16.91
C GLU A 81 19.19 15.92 15.53
N TRP A 82 20.39 15.32 15.53
CA TRP A 82 20.98 14.82 14.28
C TRP A 82 20.14 13.70 13.61
N VAL A 83 19.42 12.89 14.39
CA VAL A 83 18.50 11.87 13.84
C VAL A 83 17.32 12.53 13.16
N VAL A 84 16.80 13.61 13.77
CA VAL A 84 15.72 14.42 13.19
C VAL A 84 16.20 15.08 11.90
N ASP A 85 17.41 15.66 11.91
CA ASP A 85 18.00 16.30 10.73
C ASP A 85 18.22 15.33 9.58
N ASN A 86 18.73 14.14 9.87
CA ASN A 86 18.86 13.08 8.85
C ASN A 86 17.50 12.68 8.28
N ARG A 87 16.49 12.55 9.13
CA ARG A 87 15.14 12.21 8.65
C ARG A 87 14.54 13.32 7.78
N VAL A 88 14.74 14.57 8.15
CA VAL A 88 14.32 15.71 7.32
C VAL A 88 15.05 15.69 5.99
N LYS A 89 16.36 15.43 6.00
CA LYS A 89 17.15 15.29 4.76
C LYS A 89 16.61 14.17 3.86
N GLU A 90 16.35 12.99 4.41
CA GLU A 90 15.74 11.87 3.65
C GLU A 90 14.41 12.27 3.00
N ILE A 91 13.56 13.02 3.72
CA ILE A 91 12.29 13.52 3.18
C ILE A 91 12.53 14.48 2.02
N VAL A 92 13.49 15.41 2.17
CA VAL A 92 13.86 16.37 1.12
C VAL A 92 14.39 15.64 -0.11
N ASP A 93 15.31 14.70 0.08
CA ASP A 93 15.91 13.94 -1.01
C ASP A 93 14.85 13.11 -1.77
N ARG A 94 13.98 12.43 -1.04
CA ARG A 94 13.01 11.50 -1.61
C ARG A 94 11.82 12.18 -2.31
N PHE A 95 11.28 13.24 -1.72
CA PHE A 95 10.02 13.85 -2.16
C PHE A 95 10.20 15.23 -2.82
N PHE A 96 11.34 15.89 -2.59
CA PHE A 96 11.62 17.24 -3.08
C PHE A 96 12.89 17.32 -3.93
N GLN A 97 13.40 16.16 -4.39
CA GLN A 97 14.59 16.09 -5.26
C GLN A 97 15.84 16.75 -4.67
N GLY A 98 16.00 16.69 -3.34
CA GLY A 98 17.10 17.34 -2.62
C GLY A 98 16.93 18.85 -2.40
N ASP A 99 15.87 19.46 -2.89
CA ASP A 99 15.63 20.90 -2.80
C ASP A 99 14.80 21.27 -1.55
N ARG A 100 15.49 21.83 -0.55
CA ARG A 100 14.86 22.28 0.70
C ARG A 100 13.85 23.42 0.47
N ASN A 101 14.04 24.27 -0.54
CA ASN A 101 13.14 25.39 -0.81
C ASN A 101 11.78 24.88 -1.29
N LYS A 102 11.75 23.77 -2.05
CA LYS A 102 10.49 23.11 -2.42
C LYS A 102 9.74 22.58 -1.20
N LEU A 103 10.44 22.01 -0.22
CA LEU A 103 9.81 21.63 1.05
C LEU A 103 9.19 22.86 1.74
N ILE A 104 9.96 23.95 1.88
CA ILE A 104 9.48 25.18 2.56
C ILE A 104 8.26 25.77 1.83
N ALA A 105 8.26 25.81 0.51
CA ALA A 105 7.12 26.25 -0.29
C ALA A 105 5.88 25.37 -0.04
N SER A 106 6.04 24.04 -0.09
CA SER A 106 4.95 23.11 0.19
C SER A 106 4.42 23.21 1.63
N LEU A 107 5.28 23.48 2.60
CA LEU A 107 4.85 23.71 3.98
C LEU A 107 4.04 25.01 4.10
N ALA A 108 4.45 26.08 3.41
CA ALA A 108 3.74 27.36 3.39
C ALA A 108 2.34 27.23 2.77
N GLU A 109 2.21 26.50 1.67
CA GLU A 109 0.90 26.17 1.05
C GLU A 109 -0.03 25.47 2.03
N ASN A 110 0.51 24.61 2.91
CA ASN A 110 -0.23 23.90 3.93
C ASN A 110 -0.30 24.66 5.28
N ARG A 111 0.06 25.93 5.31
CA ARG A 111 0.06 26.79 6.52
C ARG A 111 0.81 26.15 7.68
N THR A 112 1.90 25.44 7.40
CA THR A 112 2.74 24.76 8.39
C THR A 112 4.10 25.44 8.43
N THR A 113 4.62 25.73 9.62
CA THR A 113 5.98 26.25 9.75
C THR A 113 7.02 25.13 9.67
N TYR A 114 8.25 25.46 9.29
CA TYR A 114 9.35 24.48 9.31
C TYR A 114 9.61 23.96 10.73
N ALA A 115 9.44 24.77 11.76
CA ALA A 115 9.59 24.35 13.16
C ALA A 115 8.52 23.32 13.55
N ASP A 116 7.27 23.52 13.14
CA ASP A 116 6.18 22.56 13.38
C ASP A 116 6.39 21.25 12.61
N PHE A 117 6.85 21.34 11.39
CA PHE A 117 7.20 20.16 10.59
C PHE A 117 8.32 19.35 11.27
N ARG A 118 9.38 20.04 11.73
CA ARG A 118 10.51 19.40 12.43
C ARG A 118 10.08 18.77 13.76
N ARG A 119 9.25 19.45 14.53
CA ARG A 119 8.67 18.91 15.76
C ARG A 119 7.85 17.64 15.49
N ARG A 120 6.96 17.68 14.51
CA ARG A 120 6.17 16.50 14.10
C ARG A 120 7.06 15.35 13.65
N THR A 121 8.11 15.62 12.90
CA THR A 121 9.10 14.61 12.47
C THR A 121 9.78 13.98 13.68
N LYS A 122 10.16 14.77 14.70
CA LYS A 122 10.72 14.27 15.97
C LYS A 122 9.73 13.36 16.69
N ASP A 123 8.49 13.80 16.81
CA ASP A 123 7.42 13.03 17.45
C ASP A 123 7.16 11.69 16.70
N ASP A 124 7.17 11.71 15.36
CA ASP A 124 7.00 10.50 14.55
C ASP A 124 8.13 9.50 14.77
N LEU A 125 9.36 9.99 14.90
CA LEU A 125 10.52 9.17 15.25
C LEU A 125 10.39 8.56 16.66
N ILE A 126 9.91 9.33 17.63
CA ILE A 126 9.68 8.84 19.00
C ILE A 126 8.58 7.78 19.01
N VAL A 127 7.44 8.03 18.34
CA VAL A 127 6.34 7.06 18.23
C VAL A 127 6.83 5.77 17.53
N GLY A 128 7.61 5.91 16.46
CA GLY A 128 8.24 4.79 15.77
C GLY A 128 9.16 3.97 16.66
N ALA A 129 10.02 4.63 17.43
CA ALA A 129 10.94 3.98 18.38
C ALA A 129 10.20 3.24 19.50
N MET A 130 9.14 3.84 20.06
CA MET A 130 8.31 3.20 21.07
C MET A 130 7.62 1.96 20.53
N ARG A 131 7.04 2.06 19.32
CA ARG A 131 6.42 0.93 18.65
C ARG A 131 7.43 -0.19 18.37
N TRP A 132 8.60 0.14 17.82
CA TRP A 132 9.66 -0.81 17.53
C TRP A 132 10.08 -1.58 18.78
N ASN A 133 10.25 -0.88 19.90
CA ASN A 133 10.64 -1.51 21.17
C ASN A 133 9.59 -2.53 21.68
N ILE A 134 8.29 -2.26 21.47
CA ILE A 134 7.20 -3.16 21.87
C ILE A 134 6.99 -4.30 20.88
N VAL A 135 7.04 -4.02 19.58
CA VAL A 135 6.65 -4.97 18.51
C VAL A 135 7.84 -5.80 18.02
N ASP A 136 8.92 -5.12 17.62
CA ASP A 136 10.00 -5.79 16.90
C ASP A 136 11.06 -6.39 17.84
N LYS A 137 11.33 -5.71 18.96
CA LYS A 137 12.38 -6.14 19.89
C LYS A 137 11.90 -7.22 20.86
N MET A 138 10.65 -7.17 21.33
CA MET A 138 10.16 -8.03 22.42
C MET A 138 9.27 -9.17 21.92
N VAL A 139 8.83 -9.16 20.68
CA VAL A 139 7.92 -10.17 20.14
C VAL A 139 8.71 -11.35 19.55
N THR A 140 8.37 -12.54 20.01
CA THR A 140 8.94 -13.81 19.53
C THR A 140 7.84 -14.69 18.91
N ALA A 141 8.25 -15.68 18.12
CA ALA A 141 7.41 -16.75 17.65
C ALA A 141 7.83 -18.03 18.35
N THR A 142 6.93 -18.63 19.12
CA THR A 142 7.22 -19.91 19.76
C THR A 142 7.04 -21.07 18.77
N PRO A 143 7.76 -22.20 18.94
CA PRO A 143 7.58 -23.37 18.08
C PRO A 143 6.13 -23.90 18.04
N ALA A 144 5.39 -23.77 19.14
CA ALA A 144 4.00 -24.19 19.23
C ALA A 144 3.08 -23.30 18.36
N GLU A 145 3.25 -21.98 18.45
CA GLU A 145 2.50 -21.02 17.62
C GLU A 145 2.81 -21.20 16.13
N MET A 146 4.08 -21.44 15.79
CA MET A 146 4.50 -21.69 14.42
C MET A 146 3.88 -22.96 13.84
N ARG A 147 3.80 -24.05 14.63
CA ARG A 147 3.12 -25.28 14.20
C ARG A 147 1.63 -25.04 14.03
N ALA A 148 0.99 -24.35 14.97
CA ALA A 148 -0.44 -24.02 14.89
C ALA A 148 -0.77 -23.18 13.64
N GLU A 149 0.06 -22.18 13.30
CA GLU A 149 -0.10 -21.37 12.08
C GLU A 149 0.00 -22.23 10.82
N TYR A 150 1.01 -23.10 10.74
CA TYR A 150 1.23 -23.98 9.59
C TYR A 150 0.10 -25.00 9.40
N GLU A 151 -0.41 -25.59 10.50
CA GLU A 151 -1.47 -26.60 10.47
C GLU A 151 -2.84 -25.96 10.17
N SER A 152 -3.10 -24.76 10.71
CA SER A 152 -4.36 -24.06 10.53
C SER A 152 -4.53 -23.42 9.14
N HIS A 153 -3.42 -23.20 8.41
CA HIS A 153 -3.45 -22.48 7.15
C HIS A 153 -2.63 -23.21 6.07
N PRO A 154 -2.97 -24.46 5.72
CA PRO A 154 -2.20 -25.28 4.78
C PRO A 154 -2.06 -24.63 3.39
N ASP A 155 -3.09 -23.92 2.95
CA ASP A 155 -3.12 -23.26 1.63
C ASP A 155 -2.12 -22.10 1.49
N ARG A 156 -1.72 -21.48 2.61
CA ARG A 156 -0.73 -20.39 2.61
C ARG A 156 0.69 -20.86 2.31
N TYR A 157 0.95 -22.12 2.54
CA TYR A 157 2.27 -22.73 2.43
C TYR A 157 2.34 -23.70 1.24
N GLY A 158 1.40 -23.59 0.30
CA GLY A 158 1.43 -24.28 -0.96
C GLY A 158 2.37 -23.60 -1.97
N GLU A 159 3.01 -24.39 -2.80
CA GLU A 159 3.59 -23.94 -4.06
C GLU A 159 2.57 -24.22 -5.16
N PRO A 160 2.16 -23.21 -5.92
CA PRO A 160 1.27 -23.41 -7.05
C PRO A 160 1.96 -24.31 -8.08
N GLY A 161 1.17 -25.12 -8.77
CA GLY A 161 1.67 -25.88 -9.93
C GLY A 161 2.13 -24.91 -11.03
N THR A 162 3.23 -25.27 -11.66
CA THR A 162 3.78 -24.50 -12.80
C THR A 162 3.93 -25.36 -14.02
N VAL A 163 3.87 -24.75 -15.19
CA VAL A 163 4.10 -25.40 -16.47
C VAL A 163 5.17 -24.64 -17.26
N ASP A 164 5.91 -25.40 -18.08
CA ASP A 164 6.62 -24.83 -19.21
C ASP A 164 5.73 -25.09 -20.43
N VAL A 165 5.44 -24.05 -21.19
CA VAL A 165 4.56 -24.12 -22.35
C VAL A 165 5.11 -23.28 -23.49
N SER A 166 5.12 -23.82 -24.70
CA SER A 166 5.41 -23.05 -25.92
C SER A 166 4.09 -22.65 -26.60
N VAL A 167 4.02 -21.39 -27.01
CA VAL A 167 2.79 -20.79 -27.53
C VAL A 167 3.02 -20.23 -28.95
N ILE A 168 2.13 -20.62 -29.91
CA ILE A 168 1.97 -19.91 -31.18
C ILE A 168 0.64 -19.19 -31.12
N LEU A 169 0.66 -17.88 -31.29
CA LEU A 169 -0.50 -17.01 -31.28
C LEU A 169 -0.71 -16.41 -32.66
N LEU A 170 -1.88 -16.63 -33.27
CA LEU A 170 -2.26 -15.97 -34.49
C LEU A 170 -3.29 -14.88 -34.24
N LYS A 171 -3.11 -13.75 -34.90
CA LYS A 171 -4.07 -12.64 -34.89
C LYS A 171 -5.34 -12.99 -35.61
N PRO A 172 -6.45 -12.27 -35.40
CA PRO A 172 -7.72 -12.52 -36.10
C PRO A 172 -7.59 -12.58 -37.62
N GLU A 173 -6.80 -11.70 -38.24
CA GLU A 173 -6.53 -11.61 -39.64
C GLU A 173 -5.64 -12.76 -40.20
N GLN A 174 -4.96 -13.47 -39.28
CA GLN A 174 -4.05 -14.57 -39.61
C GLN A 174 -4.69 -15.96 -39.44
N THR A 175 -5.95 -16.06 -39.07
CA THR A 175 -6.64 -17.32 -38.77
C THR A 175 -6.59 -18.32 -39.94
N ALA A 176 -6.57 -17.84 -41.19
CA ALA A 176 -6.40 -18.66 -42.37
C ALA A 176 -5.07 -19.43 -42.42
N LEU A 177 -4.05 -18.99 -41.66
CA LEU A 177 -2.72 -19.62 -41.62
C LEU A 177 -2.66 -20.88 -40.73
N LYS A 178 -3.71 -21.24 -39.98
CA LYS A 178 -3.73 -22.40 -39.08
C LYS A 178 -3.23 -23.69 -39.74
N ASN A 179 -3.71 -23.97 -40.94
CA ASN A 179 -3.31 -25.17 -41.68
C ASN A 179 -1.83 -25.09 -42.07
N ALA A 180 -1.37 -23.96 -42.57
CA ALA A 180 0.03 -23.76 -42.95
C ALA A 180 0.98 -23.90 -41.76
N VAL A 181 0.59 -23.35 -40.58
CA VAL A 181 1.34 -23.49 -39.33
C VAL A 181 1.38 -24.95 -38.87
N SER A 182 0.22 -25.64 -38.90
CA SER A 182 0.15 -27.07 -38.54
C SER A 182 0.97 -27.96 -39.48
N ASP A 183 1.00 -27.66 -40.75
CA ASP A 183 1.82 -28.40 -41.77
C ASP A 183 3.32 -28.10 -41.55
N ALA A 184 3.69 -26.86 -41.26
CA ALA A 184 5.07 -26.49 -40.96
C ALA A 184 5.61 -27.21 -39.73
N LEU A 185 4.79 -27.47 -38.73
CA LEU A 185 5.19 -28.20 -37.50
C LEU A 185 5.50 -29.68 -37.73
N LYS A 186 5.12 -30.24 -38.90
CA LYS A 186 5.48 -31.64 -39.28
C LYS A 186 6.95 -31.78 -39.66
N THR A 187 7.60 -30.68 -40.06
CA THR A 187 8.97 -30.70 -40.62
C THR A 187 9.93 -29.73 -39.89
N ASN A 188 9.41 -28.79 -39.16
CA ASN A 188 10.21 -27.78 -38.45
C ASN A 188 9.98 -27.85 -36.95
N SER A 189 10.91 -27.31 -36.19
CA SER A 189 10.73 -27.20 -34.74
C SER A 189 9.62 -26.22 -34.38
N PHE A 190 9.01 -26.38 -33.19
CA PHE A 190 7.99 -25.47 -32.71
C PHE A 190 8.56 -24.04 -32.60
N ALA A 191 9.82 -23.91 -32.15
CA ALA A 191 10.50 -22.62 -32.00
C ALA A 191 10.66 -21.87 -33.35
N ASP A 192 11.03 -22.59 -34.43
CA ASP A 192 11.17 -21.98 -35.77
C ASP A 192 9.84 -21.52 -36.30
N VAL A 193 8.80 -22.32 -36.09
CA VAL A 193 7.44 -21.97 -36.48
C VAL A 193 6.90 -20.80 -35.68
N ALA A 194 7.12 -20.76 -34.37
CA ALA A 194 6.75 -19.65 -33.51
C ALA A 194 7.46 -18.35 -33.92
N LEU A 195 8.76 -18.42 -34.18
CA LEU A 195 9.56 -17.27 -34.63
C LEU A 195 9.00 -16.67 -35.95
N LYS A 196 8.50 -17.52 -36.84
CA LYS A 196 8.04 -17.10 -38.16
C LYS A 196 6.62 -16.55 -38.17
N TRP A 197 5.70 -17.13 -37.39
CA TRP A 197 4.27 -16.81 -37.50
C TRP A 197 3.62 -16.31 -36.23
N SER A 198 4.24 -16.51 -35.05
CA SER A 198 3.59 -16.15 -33.78
C SER A 198 3.56 -14.67 -33.57
N ALA A 199 2.43 -14.15 -33.15
CA ALA A 199 2.27 -12.78 -32.59
C ALA A 199 2.43 -12.73 -31.07
N ASP A 200 2.83 -13.85 -30.42
CA ASP A 200 3.07 -13.90 -29.00
C ASP A 200 4.31 -13.06 -28.61
N SER A 201 4.28 -12.50 -27.39
CA SER A 201 5.40 -11.70 -26.87
C SER A 201 6.73 -12.47 -26.76
N HIS A 202 6.66 -13.80 -26.64
CA HIS A 202 7.81 -14.71 -26.58
C HIS A 202 8.15 -15.35 -27.93
N ALA A 203 7.55 -14.90 -29.03
CA ALA A 203 7.82 -15.44 -30.37
C ALA A 203 9.33 -15.46 -30.70
N ALA A 204 10.07 -14.41 -30.36
CA ALA A 204 11.51 -14.31 -30.56
C ALA A 204 12.34 -15.34 -29.76
N GLN A 205 11.75 -15.90 -28.70
CA GLN A 205 12.29 -16.98 -27.88
C GLN A 205 11.67 -18.35 -28.23
N GLY A 206 11.14 -18.49 -29.44
CA GLY A 206 10.48 -19.72 -29.90
C GLY A 206 9.11 -19.96 -29.25
N GLY A 207 8.48 -18.93 -28.72
CA GLY A 207 7.19 -19.00 -28.04
C GLY A 207 7.24 -19.58 -26.62
N ALA A 208 8.43 -19.75 -26.02
CA ALA A 208 8.63 -20.45 -24.75
C ALA A 208 8.29 -19.58 -23.54
N TRP A 209 7.38 -20.09 -22.71
CA TRP A 209 7.00 -19.60 -21.39
C TRP A 209 7.45 -20.62 -20.36
N THR A 210 8.38 -20.27 -19.48
CA THR A 210 8.97 -21.19 -18.54
C THR A 210 8.55 -20.89 -17.11
N ASN A 211 8.28 -21.94 -16.33
CA ASN A 211 7.93 -21.88 -14.91
C ASN A 211 6.76 -20.94 -14.61
N VAL A 212 5.72 -20.96 -15.42
CA VAL A 212 4.55 -20.11 -15.26
C VAL A 212 3.44 -20.80 -14.48
N VAL A 213 2.76 -20.06 -13.60
CA VAL A 213 1.50 -20.46 -13.01
C VAL A 213 0.39 -20.16 -14.03
N PRO A 214 -0.27 -21.16 -14.64
CA PRO A 214 -1.20 -20.91 -15.76
C PRO A 214 -2.27 -19.86 -15.43
N ALA A 215 -2.88 -19.96 -14.26
CA ALA A 215 -3.94 -19.04 -13.83
C ALA A 215 -3.48 -17.59 -13.61
N ALA A 216 -2.19 -17.34 -13.45
CA ALA A 216 -1.64 -15.98 -13.30
C ALA A 216 -1.35 -15.31 -14.66
N VAL A 217 -1.24 -16.08 -15.74
CA VAL A 217 -0.77 -15.59 -17.05
C VAL A 217 -1.82 -15.75 -18.13
N PHE A 218 -2.53 -16.89 -18.15
CA PHE A 218 -3.46 -17.25 -19.20
C PHE A 218 -4.92 -17.13 -18.78
N LYS A 219 -5.78 -16.93 -19.76
CA LYS A 219 -7.23 -16.96 -19.55
C LYS A 219 -7.72 -18.38 -19.21
N PRO A 220 -8.86 -18.54 -18.52
CA PRO A 220 -9.36 -19.83 -18.07
C PRO A 220 -9.42 -20.91 -19.16
N ALA A 221 -9.86 -20.57 -20.37
CA ALA A 221 -9.94 -21.52 -21.48
C ALA A 221 -8.58 -22.13 -21.86
N ILE A 222 -7.51 -21.36 -21.80
CA ILE A 222 -6.13 -21.84 -22.04
C ILE A 222 -5.67 -22.71 -20.86
N CYS A 223 -5.99 -22.31 -19.63
CA CYS A 223 -5.67 -23.10 -18.44
C CYS A 223 -6.34 -24.48 -18.47
N ASP A 224 -7.63 -24.52 -18.86
CA ASP A 224 -8.41 -25.76 -18.96
C ASP A 224 -7.84 -26.71 -20.05
N GLU A 225 -7.35 -26.14 -21.14
CA GLU A 225 -6.68 -26.95 -22.18
C GLU A 225 -5.34 -27.49 -21.69
N LEU A 226 -4.50 -26.63 -21.09
CA LEU A 226 -3.21 -27.05 -20.52
C LEU A 226 -3.36 -28.13 -19.42
N ALA A 227 -4.43 -28.05 -18.61
CA ALA A 227 -4.70 -29.05 -17.57
C ALA A 227 -5.00 -30.45 -18.14
N LYS A 228 -5.58 -30.53 -19.34
CA LYS A 228 -5.92 -31.80 -20.00
C LYS A 228 -4.78 -32.39 -20.82
N MET A 229 -3.79 -31.57 -21.18
CA MET A 229 -2.71 -31.97 -22.08
C MET A 229 -1.63 -32.78 -21.34
N PRO A 230 -1.21 -33.94 -21.86
CA PRO A 230 0.02 -34.57 -21.43
C PRO A 230 1.26 -33.71 -21.78
N VAL A 231 2.31 -33.86 -20.99
CA VAL A 231 3.61 -33.23 -21.30
C VAL A 231 4.14 -33.76 -22.63
N GLY A 232 4.72 -32.89 -23.43
CA GLY A 232 5.26 -33.19 -24.76
C GLY A 232 4.23 -33.18 -25.91
N THR A 233 2.95 -32.87 -25.63
CA THR A 233 1.90 -32.89 -26.66
C THR A 233 1.53 -31.47 -27.13
N LEU A 234 0.97 -31.42 -28.36
CA LEU A 234 0.35 -30.22 -28.93
C LEU A 234 -1.15 -30.20 -28.61
N SER A 235 -1.69 -29.03 -28.36
CA SER A 235 -3.14 -28.81 -28.26
C SER A 235 -3.80 -28.86 -29.67
N LYS A 236 -5.12 -28.86 -29.66
CA LYS A 236 -5.87 -28.32 -30.79
C LYS A 236 -5.77 -26.79 -30.81
N TRP A 237 -6.16 -26.17 -31.94
CA TRP A 237 -6.29 -24.72 -31.95
C TRP A 237 -7.38 -24.27 -30.97
N VAL A 238 -7.02 -23.38 -30.04
CA VAL A 238 -7.95 -22.75 -29.08
C VAL A 238 -8.25 -21.36 -29.60
N ASP A 239 -9.49 -21.14 -30.01
CA ASP A 239 -9.95 -19.83 -30.48
C ASP A 239 -10.54 -19.04 -29.26
N LEU A 240 -10.02 -17.87 -29.01
CA LEU A 240 -10.43 -17.03 -27.87
C LEU A 240 -10.35 -15.56 -28.26
N ASP A 241 -11.47 -14.84 -28.18
CA ASP A 241 -11.57 -13.41 -28.49
C ASP A 241 -11.05 -13.03 -29.90
N GLY A 242 -11.25 -13.92 -30.88
CA GLY A 242 -10.77 -13.75 -32.24
C GLY A 242 -9.32 -14.15 -32.49
N TRP A 243 -8.55 -14.42 -31.43
CA TRP A 243 -7.18 -14.92 -31.50
C TRP A 243 -7.16 -16.45 -31.51
N SER A 244 -6.15 -17.03 -32.13
CA SER A 244 -5.99 -18.49 -32.21
C SER A 244 -4.69 -18.91 -31.54
N PHE A 245 -4.78 -19.76 -30.53
CA PHE A 245 -3.67 -20.29 -29.77
C PHE A 245 -3.38 -21.73 -30.14
N LEU A 246 -2.11 -22.05 -30.35
CA LEU A 246 -1.63 -23.43 -30.42
C LEU A 246 -0.58 -23.59 -29.35
N LEU A 247 -0.77 -24.59 -28.49
CA LEU A 247 0.03 -24.79 -27.28
C LEU A 247 0.81 -26.09 -27.41
N ARG A 248 2.04 -26.10 -26.85
CA ARG A 248 2.78 -27.33 -26.57
C ARG A 248 3.18 -27.31 -25.11
N LYS A 249 2.72 -28.30 -24.35
CA LYS A 249 3.09 -28.42 -22.93
C LYS A 249 4.47 -29.09 -22.84
N ASP A 250 5.47 -28.33 -22.46
CA ASP A 250 6.86 -28.78 -22.45
C ASP A 250 7.24 -29.47 -21.13
N ALA A 251 6.74 -28.95 -20.00
CA ALA A 251 6.91 -29.57 -18.69
C ALA A 251 5.75 -29.18 -17.76
N GLU A 252 5.59 -29.97 -16.70
CA GLU A 252 4.62 -29.70 -15.63
C GLU A 252 5.24 -30.00 -14.29
N ARG A 253 5.05 -29.09 -13.34
CA ARG A 253 5.40 -29.26 -11.95
C ARG A 253 4.11 -29.15 -11.13
N PRO A 254 3.65 -30.23 -10.51
CA PRO A 254 2.40 -30.22 -9.78
C PRO A 254 2.47 -29.28 -8.57
N ALA A 255 1.31 -28.73 -8.20
CA ALA A 255 1.19 -28.00 -6.95
C ALA A 255 1.57 -28.93 -5.79
N ARG A 256 2.32 -28.40 -4.82
CA ARG A 256 2.70 -29.16 -3.63
C ARG A 256 2.62 -28.30 -2.38
N LYS A 257 2.42 -28.91 -1.25
CA LYS A 257 2.58 -28.25 0.05
C LYS A 257 4.06 -28.23 0.42
N ARG A 258 4.59 -27.04 0.72
CA ARG A 258 5.94 -26.92 1.30
C ARG A 258 5.94 -27.55 2.68
N THR A 259 6.99 -28.27 3.02
CA THR A 259 7.19 -28.79 4.36
C THR A 259 7.31 -27.65 5.37
N PHE A 260 7.13 -27.97 6.66
CA PHE A 260 7.33 -26.99 7.74
C PHE A 260 8.73 -26.34 7.67
N ALA A 261 9.76 -27.13 7.38
CA ALA A 261 11.13 -26.67 7.27
C ALA A 261 11.32 -25.69 6.10
N GLU A 262 10.73 -25.98 4.93
CA GLU A 262 10.79 -25.08 3.76
C GLU A 262 10.00 -23.78 3.97
N ALA A 263 8.94 -23.81 4.76
CA ALA A 263 8.09 -22.67 5.07
C ALA A 263 8.50 -21.92 6.34
N TYR A 264 9.51 -22.40 7.08
CA TYR A 264 9.87 -21.94 8.43
C TYR A 264 9.98 -20.43 8.54
N ALA A 265 10.77 -19.78 7.67
CA ALA A 265 10.99 -18.34 7.72
C ALA A 265 9.71 -17.52 7.46
N ASP A 266 8.84 -18.00 6.57
CA ASP A 266 7.55 -17.37 6.29
C ASP A 266 6.58 -17.52 7.45
N ILE A 267 6.55 -18.68 8.08
CA ILE A 267 5.74 -18.98 9.27
C ILE A 267 6.20 -18.07 10.42
N GLU A 268 7.51 -18.05 10.71
CA GLU A 268 8.08 -17.23 11.77
C GLU A 268 7.74 -15.77 11.61
N ARG A 269 7.93 -15.22 10.40
CA ARG A 269 7.58 -13.83 10.09
C ARG A 269 6.11 -13.54 10.36
N ARG A 270 5.19 -14.39 9.90
CA ARG A 270 3.74 -14.22 10.08
C ARG A 270 3.33 -14.30 11.55
N VAL A 271 3.87 -15.24 12.29
CA VAL A 271 3.60 -15.38 13.72
C VAL A 271 4.11 -14.15 14.47
N LYS A 272 5.33 -13.69 14.19
CA LYS A 272 5.88 -12.47 14.77
C LYS A 272 5.02 -11.25 14.42
N GLU A 273 4.59 -11.09 13.17
CA GLU A 273 3.68 -10.00 12.77
C GLU A 273 2.34 -10.05 13.50
N SER A 274 1.75 -11.25 13.65
CA SER A 274 0.50 -11.44 14.39
C SER A 274 0.67 -11.12 15.87
N ASN A 275 1.71 -11.66 16.50
CA ASN A 275 2.01 -11.42 17.90
C ASN A 275 2.35 -9.95 18.16
N GLY A 276 3.06 -9.30 17.21
CA GLY A 276 3.37 -7.88 17.26
C GLY A 276 2.11 -7.00 17.26
N LYS A 277 1.15 -7.31 16.40
CA LYS A 277 -0.14 -6.61 16.37
C LYS A 277 -0.89 -6.76 17.70
N LYS A 278 -0.93 -7.98 18.26
CA LYS A 278 -1.58 -8.24 19.54
C LYS A 278 -0.88 -7.51 20.69
N ALA A 279 0.45 -7.57 20.74
CA ALA A 279 1.24 -6.91 21.77
C ALA A 279 1.06 -5.37 21.72
N TYR A 280 1.07 -4.80 20.52
CA TYR A 280 0.84 -3.38 20.32
C TYR A 280 -0.56 -2.95 20.75
N ALA A 281 -1.59 -3.69 20.33
CA ALA A 281 -2.96 -3.41 20.74
C ALA A 281 -3.14 -3.49 22.27
N ALA A 282 -2.62 -4.53 22.90
CA ALA A 282 -2.67 -4.71 24.35
C ALA A 282 -1.91 -3.60 25.09
N TRP A 283 -0.80 -3.11 24.53
CA TRP A 283 -0.06 -1.98 25.08
C TRP A 283 -0.86 -0.68 25.00
N LEU A 284 -1.48 -0.38 23.84
CA LEU A 284 -2.34 0.79 23.67
C LEU A 284 -3.53 0.77 24.63
N GLU A 285 -4.18 -0.38 24.82
CA GLU A 285 -5.29 -0.50 25.76
C GLU A 285 -4.85 -0.22 27.20
N ARG A 286 -3.66 -0.65 27.59
CA ARG A 286 -3.10 -0.25 28.92
C ARG A 286 -2.88 1.25 29.02
N LEU A 287 -2.29 1.88 27.98
CA LEU A 287 -2.09 3.34 27.99
C LEU A 287 -3.42 4.09 28.08
N LYS A 288 -4.48 3.59 27.43
CA LYS A 288 -5.84 4.15 27.52
C LYS A 288 -6.42 4.01 28.93
N ALA A 289 -6.23 2.87 29.56
CA ALA A 289 -6.72 2.63 30.93
C ALA A 289 -6.02 3.52 31.96
N ASP A 290 -4.74 3.81 31.77
CA ASP A 290 -3.92 4.62 32.69
C ASP A 290 -4.01 6.13 32.44
N THR A 291 -4.71 6.57 31.38
CA THR A 291 -4.74 7.98 30.99
C THR A 291 -6.19 8.47 30.86
N TYR A 292 -6.47 9.65 31.45
CA TYR A 292 -7.77 10.27 31.23
C TYR A 292 -7.93 10.71 29.78
N ILE A 293 -8.97 10.21 29.14
CA ILE A 293 -9.34 10.53 27.74
C ILE A 293 -10.78 11.02 27.73
N ARG A 294 -11.02 12.17 27.10
CA ARG A 294 -12.37 12.68 26.82
C ARG A 294 -12.49 12.99 25.33
N VAL A 295 -13.51 12.46 24.70
CA VAL A 295 -13.85 12.70 23.30
C VAL A 295 -15.05 13.64 23.24
N TYR A 296 -15.08 14.57 22.27
CA TYR A 296 -16.09 15.61 22.14
C TYR A 296 -16.85 15.47 20.82
#